data_a4ef861eb1700c7986e419a99ec760b4
#
_entry.id   a4ef861eb1700c7986e419a99ec760b4
#
_cell.length_a   1.000
_cell.length_b   1.000
_cell.length_c   1.000
_cell.angle_alpha   90.00
_cell.angle_beta   90.00
_cell.angle_gamma   90.00
#
_symmetry.space_group_name_H-M   'P 1'
#
loop_
_entity.id
_entity.type
_entity.pdbx_description
1 polymer ?
#
loop_
_entity_poly.entity_id
_entity_poly.type
_entity_poly.pdbx_seq_one_letter_code
_entity_poly.pdbx_strand_id
1 'polypeptide(L)'
;MSDSPTGPWKSMGHIMDRTWRTRGNHPGIIEYKGQSYVFGLNYDIMHLKTFRHHERRSVSAAPMYYNADGSIKKVPYWLDNVLEQVEPFNPFRKVEAETMAWGYGLKTIETGSDIYVSNIDEGEYLMLKGVDFRKGASRFEANVSNSRGRTAYIEVRLDAVDGPLCGTLKIDPAKGFKTVGCSLKDAKGVHDLYFVFKGEAGHDLFVWDWWRMK
;
A
#
# COMPACT_ATOMS: atom_id res chain seq x y z
N MET A 1 -22.70 10.34 -23.46
CA MET A 1 -23.22 8.97 -23.69
C MET A 1 -23.64 8.83 -25.14
N SER A 2 -23.61 7.65 -25.65
CA SER A 2 -24.07 7.29 -26.98
C SER A 2 -24.46 5.81 -26.98
N ASP A 3 -25.42 5.42 -27.84
CA ASP A 3 -25.80 4.02 -28.08
C ASP A 3 -24.85 3.34 -29.09
N SER A 4 -23.94 4.11 -29.69
CA SER A 4 -22.94 3.61 -30.66
C SER A 4 -21.54 4.17 -30.34
N PRO A 5 -20.47 3.35 -30.55
CA PRO A 5 -19.09 3.82 -30.40
C PRO A 5 -18.74 5.04 -31.27
N THR A 6 -19.44 5.22 -32.37
CA THR A 6 -19.23 6.33 -33.32
C THR A 6 -20.14 7.52 -33.08
N GLY A 7 -21.03 7.47 -32.07
CA GLY A 7 -21.96 8.54 -31.74
C GLY A 7 -23.32 8.42 -32.46
N PRO A 8 -24.14 9.48 -32.41
CA PRO A 8 -23.84 10.79 -31.86
C PRO A 8 -23.66 10.81 -30.34
N TRP A 9 -22.73 11.63 -29.86
CA TRP A 9 -22.39 11.73 -28.44
C TRP A 9 -23.19 12.86 -27.77
N LYS A 10 -23.79 12.56 -26.62
CA LYS A 10 -24.44 13.54 -25.74
C LYS A 10 -23.59 13.73 -24.48
N SER A 11 -23.25 14.98 -24.17
CA SER A 11 -22.60 15.32 -22.91
C SER A 11 -23.59 15.14 -21.75
N MET A 12 -23.19 14.36 -20.74
CA MET A 12 -23.97 14.13 -19.51
C MET A 12 -23.43 14.90 -18.30
N GLY A 13 -22.46 15.80 -18.54
CA GLY A 13 -21.82 16.58 -17.48
C GLY A 13 -20.58 15.91 -16.89
N HIS A 14 -20.20 16.35 -15.70
CA HIS A 14 -19.04 15.86 -14.98
C HIS A 14 -19.44 14.76 -14.02
N ILE A 15 -18.67 13.68 -13.99
CA ILE A 15 -18.89 12.57 -13.04
C ILE A 15 -18.46 12.91 -11.61
N MET A 16 -17.60 13.92 -11.46
CA MET A 16 -17.13 14.46 -10.18
C MET A 16 -17.07 15.98 -10.23
N ASP A 17 -17.27 16.65 -9.11
CA ASP A 17 -17.21 18.11 -9.06
C ASP A 17 -15.83 18.63 -9.43
N ARG A 18 -15.80 19.70 -10.20
CA ARG A 18 -14.56 20.43 -10.51
C ARG A 18 -14.08 21.16 -9.27
N THR A 19 -12.86 20.87 -8.86
CA THR A 19 -12.20 21.57 -7.76
C THR A 19 -10.82 22.01 -8.18
N TRP A 20 -10.23 23.00 -7.49
CA TRP A 20 -8.86 23.40 -7.71
C TRP A 20 -7.85 22.28 -7.34
N ARG A 21 -8.31 21.27 -6.56
CA ARG A 21 -7.54 20.13 -6.08
C ARG A 21 -7.38 18.99 -7.10
N THR A 22 -8.06 19.08 -8.25
CA THR A 22 -8.09 18.01 -9.27
C THR A 22 -7.55 18.45 -10.63
N ARG A 23 -6.48 19.21 -10.66
CA ARG A 23 -5.85 19.62 -11.92
C ARG A 23 -5.21 18.40 -12.62
N GLY A 24 -5.44 18.29 -13.94
CA GLY A 24 -4.80 17.28 -14.78
C GLY A 24 -5.19 15.86 -14.42
N ASN A 25 -6.44 15.63 -14.01
CA ASN A 25 -6.93 14.31 -13.68
C ASN A 25 -7.03 13.43 -14.95
N HIS A 26 -6.48 12.22 -14.85
CA HIS A 26 -6.57 11.18 -15.87
C HIS A 26 -7.28 9.98 -15.25
N PRO A 27 -8.63 9.93 -15.30
CA PRO A 27 -9.38 8.89 -14.63
C PRO A 27 -9.26 7.54 -15.35
N GLY A 28 -9.20 6.47 -14.56
CA GLY A 28 -9.41 5.10 -15.00
C GLY A 28 -10.68 4.54 -14.36
N ILE A 29 -11.41 3.72 -15.09
CA ILE A 29 -12.61 3.05 -14.58
C ILE A 29 -12.39 1.55 -14.72
N ILE A 30 -12.70 0.80 -13.66
CA ILE A 30 -12.63 -0.65 -13.64
C ILE A 30 -13.82 -1.24 -12.91
N GLU A 31 -14.30 -2.38 -13.38
CA GLU A 31 -15.19 -3.24 -12.60
C GLU A 31 -14.38 -4.29 -11.87
N TYR A 32 -14.61 -4.42 -10.58
CA TYR A 32 -13.97 -5.41 -9.74
C TYR A 32 -14.97 -6.00 -8.75
N LYS A 33 -15.14 -7.32 -8.76
CA LYS A 33 -16.08 -8.07 -7.91
C LYS A 33 -17.51 -7.52 -7.94
N GLY A 34 -17.98 -7.15 -9.13
CA GLY A 34 -19.36 -6.65 -9.35
C GLY A 34 -19.60 -5.20 -8.92
N GLN A 35 -18.56 -4.47 -8.56
CA GLN A 35 -18.62 -3.04 -8.24
C GLN A 35 -17.71 -2.26 -9.19
N SER A 36 -18.22 -1.18 -9.77
CA SER A 36 -17.41 -0.26 -10.56
C SER A 36 -16.70 0.75 -9.68
N TYR A 37 -15.45 1.03 -10.01
CA TYR A 37 -14.61 2.01 -9.34
C TYR A 37 -14.02 2.99 -10.34
N VAL A 38 -13.93 4.24 -9.93
CA VAL A 38 -13.18 5.27 -10.64
C VAL A 38 -11.90 5.60 -9.87
N PHE A 39 -10.79 5.60 -10.58
CA PHE A 39 -9.47 6.00 -10.07
C PHE A 39 -9.09 7.34 -10.67
N GLY A 40 -8.37 8.13 -9.93
CA GLY A 40 -7.87 9.40 -10.41
C GLY A 40 -6.78 9.97 -9.53
N LEU A 41 -6.45 11.22 -9.75
CA LEU A 41 -5.39 11.92 -9.06
C LEU A 41 -5.95 12.78 -7.94
N ASN A 42 -5.19 12.85 -6.85
CA ASN A 42 -5.44 13.72 -5.72
C ASN A 42 -4.14 14.39 -5.27
N TYR A 43 -4.19 15.68 -5.01
CA TYR A 43 -3.06 16.45 -4.50
C TYR A 43 -3.13 16.69 -2.97
N ASP A 44 -4.25 16.33 -2.33
CA ASP A 44 -4.51 16.65 -0.92
C ASP A 44 -3.48 16.02 0.03
N ILE A 45 -3.08 14.76 -0.21
CA ILE A 45 -2.06 14.08 0.61
C ILE A 45 -0.75 14.88 0.59
N MET A 46 -0.39 15.43 -0.57
CA MET A 46 0.80 16.24 -0.69
C MET A 46 0.68 17.56 0.07
N HIS A 47 -0.48 18.22 -0.01
CA HIS A 47 -0.73 19.46 0.74
C HIS A 47 -0.75 19.23 2.25
N LEU A 48 -1.22 18.05 2.70
CA LEU A 48 -1.25 17.68 4.11
C LEU A 48 0.13 17.28 4.67
N LYS A 49 1.01 16.75 3.84
CA LYS A 49 2.29 16.15 4.27
C LYS A 49 3.51 16.98 3.93
N THR A 50 3.44 17.93 3.01
CA THR A 50 4.59 18.75 2.61
C THR A 50 4.19 20.19 2.33
N PHE A 51 5.06 21.15 2.67
CA PHE A 51 4.91 22.57 2.32
C PHE A 51 5.47 22.89 0.93
N ARG A 52 6.02 21.91 0.23
CA ARG A 52 6.61 22.11 -1.09
C ARG A 52 5.58 21.80 -2.15
N HIS A 53 5.39 22.73 -3.07
CA HIS A 53 4.63 22.47 -4.29
C HIS A 53 5.44 21.51 -5.16
N HIS A 54 4.96 20.28 -5.24
CA HIS A 54 5.46 19.28 -6.16
C HIS A 54 4.29 18.76 -6.98
N GLU A 55 4.52 18.50 -8.25
CA GLU A 55 3.58 17.79 -9.12
C GLU A 55 3.50 16.29 -8.77
N ARG A 56 3.49 15.98 -7.49
CA ARG A 56 3.33 14.62 -7.03
C ARG A 56 1.85 14.27 -6.99
N ARG A 57 1.53 13.21 -7.68
CA ARG A 57 0.16 12.74 -7.86
C ARG A 57 -0.07 11.56 -6.95
N SER A 58 -1.01 11.67 -6.04
CA SER A 58 -1.48 10.54 -5.25
C SER A 58 -2.65 9.88 -5.98
N VAL A 59 -2.64 8.56 -6.07
CA VAL A 59 -3.77 7.81 -6.61
C VAL A 59 -4.88 7.80 -5.57
N SER A 60 -6.10 8.10 -6.04
CA SER A 60 -7.33 7.99 -5.24
C SER A 60 -8.35 7.17 -6.00
N ALA A 61 -9.26 6.54 -5.29
CA ALA A 61 -10.35 5.76 -5.85
C ALA A 61 -11.67 6.07 -5.13
N ALA A 62 -12.77 5.88 -5.86
CA ALA A 62 -14.11 5.95 -5.31
C ALA A 62 -15.01 4.88 -5.95
N PRO A 63 -16.01 4.35 -5.24
CA PRO A 63 -17.03 3.52 -5.84
C PRO A 63 -17.84 4.35 -6.82
N MET A 64 -18.20 3.76 -7.96
CA MET A 64 -18.96 4.40 -9.01
C MET A 64 -20.26 3.63 -9.24
N TYR A 65 -21.36 4.35 -9.34
CA TYR A 65 -22.70 3.79 -9.51
C TYR A 65 -23.35 4.34 -10.76
N TYR A 66 -24.31 3.61 -11.29
CA TYR A 66 -25.09 3.99 -12.47
C TYR A 66 -26.54 4.30 -12.09
N ASN A 67 -27.16 5.16 -12.86
CA ASN A 67 -28.59 5.35 -12.88
C ASN A 67 -29.26 4.26 -13.73
N ALA A 68 -30.59 4.17 -13.67
CA ALA A 68 -31.36 3.19 -14.45
C ALA A 68 -31.23 3.38 -15.97
N ASP A 69 -30.90 4.59 -16.43
CA ASP A 69 -30.66 4.91 -17.83
C ASP A 69 -29.22 4.66 -18.27
N GLY A 70 -28.38 4.06 -17.41
CA GLY A 70 -26.97 3.79 -17.67
C GLY A 70 -26.04 5.01 -17.51
N SER A 71 -26.55 6.18 -17.15
CA SER A 71 -25.72 7.33 -16.84
C SER A 71 -25.01 7.13 -15.49
N ILE A 72 -23.82 7.73 -15.35
CA ILE A 72 -23.03 7.63 -14.12
C ILE A 72 -23.63 8.55 -13.07
N LYS A 73 -23.89 8.04 -11.86
CA LYS A 73 -24.21 8.85 -10.70
C LYS A 73 -23.02 9.71 -10.34
N LYS A 74 -23.27 10.94 -9.88
CA LYS A 74 -22.22 11.85 -9.46
C LYS A 74 -21.38 11.21 -8.35
N VAL A 75 -20.08 11.15 -8.56
CA VAL A 75 -19.11 10.61 -7.60
C VAL A 75 -18.68 11.74 -6.67
N PRO A 76 -18.80 11.58 -5.33
CA PRO A 76 -18.27 12.54 -4.37
C PRO A 76 -16.75 12.69 -4.51
N TYR A 77 -16.21 13.84 -4.09
CA TYR A 77 -14.78 14.06 -4.12
C TYR A 77 -14.01 13.04 -3.26
N TRP A 78 -12.78 12.70 -3.64
CA TRP A 78 -11.97 11.61 -3.04
C TRP A 78 -11.93 11.59 -1.52
N LEU A 79 -11.78 12.76 -0.86
CA LEU A 79 -11.73 12.85 0.60
C LEU A 79 -13.11 12.74 1.27
N ASP A 80 -14.17 12.93 0.51
CA ASP A 80 -15.54 12.82 1.01
C ASP A 80 -16.06 11.37 0.90
N ASN A 81 -15.21 10.48 0.38
CA ASN A 81 -15.47 9.04 0.28
C ASN A 81 -14.56 8.26 1.21
N VAL A 82 -15.16 7.35 1.96
CA VAL A 82 -14.43 6.25 2.59
C VAL A 82 -14.53 5.04 1.66
N LEU A 83 -13.42 4.73 0.99
CA LEU A 83 -13.33 3.49 0.23
C LEU A 83 -13.04 2.35 1.22
N GLU A 84 -14.04 1.53 1.47
CA GLU A 84 -13.86 0.33 2.28
C GLU A 84 -12.97 -0.69 1.56
N GLN A 85 -12.18 -1.41 2.32
CA GLN A 85 -11.37 -2.50 1.80
C GLN A 85 -12.29 -3.62 1.31
N VAL A 86 -12.12 -4.04 0.06
CA VAL A 86 -13.01 -5.01 -0.60
C VAL A 86 -12.97 -6.39 0.08
N GLU A 87 -11.80 -6.79 0.56
CA GLU A 87 -11.59 -8.02 1.33
C GLU A 87 -10.35 -7.88 2.23
N PRO A 88 -10.32 -8.59 3.36
CA PRO A 88 -9.13 -8.64 4.20
C PRO A 88 -7.92 -9.16 3.43
N PHE A 89 -6.73 -8.61 3.74
CA PHE A 89 -5.49 -9.02 3.11
C PHE A 89 -5.02 -10.39 3.65
N ASN A 90 -4.67 -11.30 2.74
CA ASN A 90 -4.18 -12.63 3.11
C ASN A 90 -2.65 -12.65 3.25
N PRO A 91 -2.06 -12.77 4.46
CA PRO A 91 -0.62 -12.79 4.69
C PRO A 91 0.02 -14.17 4.53
N PHE A 92 -0.75 -15.23 4.33
CA PHE A 92 -0.27 -16.62 4.29
C PHE A 92 0.24 -17.07 2.90
N ARG A 93 0.26 -16.19 1.94
CA ARG A 93 0.91 -16.39 0.63
C ARG A 93 2.24 -15.63 0.58
N LYS A 94 3.06 -15.89 -0.43
CA LYS A 94 4.19 -15.01 -0.76
C LYS A 94 3.64 -13.63 -1.11
N VAL A 95 4.16 -12.60 -0.48
CA VAL A 95 3.82 -11.19 -0.70
C VAL A 95 5.11 -10.47 -1.05
N GLU A 96 5.15 -9.80 -2.19
CA GLU A 96 6.26 -8.95 -2.57
C GLU A 96 6.33 -7.74 -1.61
N ALA A 97 7.54 -7.37 -1.18
CA ALA A 97 7.73 -6.40 -0.09
C ALA A 97 7.21 -5.01 -0.44
N GLU A 98 7.21 -4.64 -1.72
CA GLU A 98 6.65 -3.37 -2.20
C GLU A 98 5.12 -3.32 -2.19
N THR A 99 4.43 -4.44 -1.88
CA THR A 99 2.98 -4.45 -1.65
C THR A 99 2.68 -3.80 -0.31
N MET A 100 2.23 -2.56 -0.34
CA MET A 100 1.96 -1.78 0.86
C MET A 100 0.74 -0.85 0.68
N ALA A 101 0.02 -0.59 1.77
CA ALA A 101 -0.98 0.47 1.83
C ALA A 101 -0.34 1.83 2.12
N TRP A 102 0.76 1.84 2.89
CA TRP A 102 1.54 3.02 3.21
C TRP A 102 3.00 2.66 3.51
N GLY A 103 3.92 3.57 3.21
CA GLY A 103 5.32 3.47 3.58
C GLY A 103 5.86 4.84 4.05
N TYR A 104 6.76 4.84 5.03
CA TYR A 104 7.45 6.01 5.50
C TYR A 104 8.96 5.85 5.28
N GLY A 105 9.54 6.74 4.50
CA GLY A 105 10.97 6.82 4.20
C GLY A 105 11.46 5.92 3.06
N LEU A 106 10.86 4.76 2.91
CA LEU A 106 11.24 3.69 2.00
C LEU A 106 11.27 4.12 0.53
N LYS A 107 12.11 3.42 -0.23
CA LYS A 107 12.13 3.47 -1.70
C LYS A 107 12.08 2.06 -2.27
N THR A 108 11.75 1.98 -3.55
CA THR A 108 11.88 0.75 -4.33
C THR A 108 13.02 0.89 -5.32
N ILE A 109 13.71 -0.22 -5.60
CA ILE A 109 14.69 -0.35 -6.67
C ILE A 109 14.26 -1.46 -7.60
N GLU A 110 14.40 -1.24 -8.88
CA GLU A 110 14.18 -2.23 -9.93
C GLU A 110 15.53 -2.86 -10.32
N THR A 111 15.57 -4.18 -10.40
CA THR A 111 16.75 -4.94 -10.81
C THR A 111 16.30 -6.08 -11.74
N GLY A 112 16.46 -5.89 -13.03
CA GLY A 112 15.94 -6.82 -14.02
C GLY A 112 14.41 -6.83 -14.03
N SER A 113 13.81 -7.97 -13.70
CA SER A 113 12.35 -8.14 -13.60
C SER A 113 11.81 -7.96 -12.18
N ASP A 114 12.68 -7.81 -11.19
CA ASP A 114 12.31 -7.81 -9.79
C ASP A 114 12.34 -6.39 -9.21
N ILE A 115 11.44 -6.13 -8.27
CA ILE A 115 11.36 -4.88 -7.52
C ILE A 115 11.60 -5.21 -6.04
N TYR A 116 12.47 -4.43 -5.40
CA TYR A 116 12.81 -4.61 -3.99
C TYR A 116 12.53 -3.34 -3.20
N VAL A 117 12.17 -3.48 -1.94
CA VAL A 117 12.17 -2.36 -0.99
C VAL A 117 13.61 -2.12 -0.53
N SER A 118 14.03 -0.87 -0.56
CA SER A 118 15.40 -0.41 -0.26
C SER A 118 15.41 0.94 0.42
N ASN A 119 16.60 1.48 0.70
CA ASN A 119 16.77 2.73 1.45
C ASN A 119 16.01 2.69 2.77
N ILE A 120 16.11 1.55 3.46
CA ILE A 120 15.44 1.30 4.72
C ILE A 120 16.31 1.83 5.85
N ASP A 121 15.85 2.85 6.57
CA ASP A 121 16.55 3.42 7.70
C ASP A 121 15.86 3.13 9.04
N GLU A 122 16.58 3.40 10.14
CA GLU A 122 16.07 3.24 11.51
C GLU A 122 14.79 4.04 11.73
N GLY A 123 13.75 3.38 12.26
CA GLY A 123 12.46 3.99 12.59
C GLY A 123 11.50 4.14 11.41
N GLU A 124 11.93 3.82 10.21
CA GLU A 124 11.04 3.75 9.05
C GLU A 124 10.13 2.53 9.14
N TYR A 125 9.03 2.55 8.37
CA TYR A 125 8.05 1.47 8.42
C TYR A 125 7.29 1.28 7.12
N LEU A 126 6.75 0.08 6.96
CA LEU A 126 5.81 -0.32 5.93
C LEU A 126 4.50 -0.78 6.60
N MET A 127 3.35 -0.41 6.03
CA MET A 127 2.04 -0.73 6.58
C MET A 127 1.15 -1.41 5.52
N LEU A 128 0.44 -2.45 5.94
CA LEU A 128 -0.66 -3.06 5.21
C LEU A 128 -1.94 -2.93 6.02
N LYS A 129 -3.03 -2.61 5.34
CA LYS A 129 -4.33 -2.41 5.98
C LYS A 129 -5.15 -3.70 5.98
N GLY A 130 -5.87 -3.96 7.08
CA GLY A 130 -6.86 -5.03 7.20
C GLY A 130 -6.31 -6.41 6.90
N VAL A 131 -5.19 -6.80 7.50
CA VAL A 131 -4.55 -8.12 7.34
C VAL A 131 -5.27 -9.15 8.20
N ASP A 132 -5.78 -10.23 7.57
CA ASP A 132 -6.48 -11.31 8.27
C ASP A 132 -5.52 -12.43 8.69
N PHE A 133 -5.12 -12.43 9.95
CA PHE A 133 -4.32 -13.47 10.57
C PHE A 133 -5.15 -14.71 10.96
N ARG A 134 -6.45 -14.72 10.68
CA ARG A 134 -7.36 -15.84 10.99
C ARG A 134 -7.31 -16.22 12.48
N LYS A 135 -7.10 -17.52 12.76
CA LYS A 135 -6.96 -18.05 14.14
C LYS A 135 -5.59 -17.77 14.76
N GLY A 136 -4.64 -17.29 13.96
CA GLY A 136 -3.30 -16.89 14.41
C GLY A 136 -2.22 -17.24 13.40
N ALA A 137 -1.23 -16.35 13.28
CA ALA A 137 0.03 -16.62 12.61
C ALA A 137 1.10 -16.91 13.67
N SER A 138 1.85 -17.99 13.48
CA SER A 138 2.88 -18.44 14.43
C SER A 138 4.30 -18.08 14.01
N ARG A 139 4.48 -17.70 12.73
CA ARG A 139 5.79 -17.42 12.15
C ARG A 139 5.72 -16.35 11.07
N PHE A 140 6.70 -15.49 11.06
CA PHE A 140 7.00 -14.53 9.97
C PHE A 140 8.27 -14.95 9.26
N GLU A 141 8.28 -14.95 7.93
CA GLU A 141 9.44 -15.20 7.08
C GLU A 141 9.60 -14.05 6.10
N ALA A 142 10.84 -13.63 5.87
CA ALA A 142 11.20 -12.59 4.91
C ALA A 142 12.44 -12.99 4.11
N ASN A 143 12.48 -12.65 2.84
CA ASN A 143 13.65 -12.80 1.98
C ASN A 143 14.36 -11.44 1.89
N VAL A 144 15.55 -11.37 2.46
CA VAL A 144 16.28 -10.10 2.66
C VAL A 144 17.75 -10.25 2.25
N SER A 145 18.35 -9.15 1.85
CA SER A 145 19.78 -9.05 1.61
C SER A 145 20.40 -7.95 2.49
N ASN A 146 21.32 -8.33 3.38
CA ASN A 146 22.01 -7.40 4.26
C ASN A 146 23.52 -7.48 4.05
N SER A 147 24.03 -6.68 3.13
CA SER A 147 25.47 -6.57 2.83
C SER A 147 26.16 -5.45 3.63
N ARG A 148 25.48 -4.80 4.57
CA ARG A 148 25.98 -3.61 5.28
C ARG A 148 26.90 -3.91 6.46
N GLY A 149 27.08 -5.17 6.81
CA GLY A 149 28.01 -5.58 7.87
C GLY A 149 27.49 -5.38 9.32
N ARG A 150 26.24 -4.96 9.49
CA ARG A 150 25.60 -4.69 10.78
C ARG A 150 24.26 -5.42 10.87
N THR A 151 23.88 -5.86 12.05
CA THR A 151 22.60 -6.51 12.29
C THR A 151 21.47 -5.48 12.20
N ALA A 152 20.39 -5.87 11.53
CA ALA A 152 19.14 -5.12 11.47
C ALA A 152 17.98 -5.98 11.96
N TYR A 153 16.81 -5.35 12.14
CA TYR A 153 15.63 -6.04 12.63
C TYR A 153 14.37 -5.53 11.92
N ILE A 154 13.38 -6.41 11.80
CA ILE A 154 12.00 -6.06 11.47
C ILE A 154 11.13 -6.39 12.67
N GLU A 155 10.49 -5.40 13.27
CA GLU A 155 9.45 -5.59 14.27
C GLU A 155 8.11 -5.74 13.58
N VAL A 156 7.37 -6.80 13.90
CA VAL A 156 6.01 -7.07 13.43
C VAL A 156 5.05 -6.53 14.48
N ARG A 157 4.34 -5.44 14.14
CA ARG A 157 3.44 -4.74 15.06
C ARG A 157 2.03 -4.64 14.49
N LEU A 158 1.04 -4.50 15.35
CA LEU A 158 -0.38 -4.39 14.97
C LEU A 158 -0.91 -2.99 15.26
N ASP A 159 -1.76 -2.50 14.36
CA ASP A 159 -2.63 -1.32 14.46
C ASP A 159 -1.92 0.04 14.55
N ALA A 160 -0.66 0.08 14.95
CA ALA A 160 0.14 1.30 14.99
C ALA A 160 1.65 1.01 14.91
N VAL A 161 2.45 2.02 14.57
CA VAL A 161 3.93 1.94 14.54
C VAL A 161 4.50 1.55 15.90
N ASP A 162 3.89 2.01 16.97
CA ASP A 162 4.20 1.71 18.38
C ASP A 162 3.20 0.72 19.01
N GLY A 163 2.34 0.11 18.21
CA GLY A 163 1.33 -0.86 18.63
C GLY A 163 1.92 -2.17 19.13
N PRO A 164 1.04 -3.15 19.50
CA PRO A 164 1.45 -4.44 20.05
C PRO A 164 2.52 -5.13 19.20
N LEU A 165 3.62 -5.52 19.82
CA LEU A 165 4.73 -6.24 19.20
C LEU A 165 4.44 -7.74 19.18
N CYS A 166 4.26 -8.30 17.98
CA CYS A 166 4.03 -9.74 17.79
C CYS A 166 5.32 -10.54 17.63
N GLY A 167 6.38 -9.94 17.12
CA GLY A 167 7.66 -10.61 16.94
C GLY A 167 8.73 -9.67 16.38
N THR A 168 9.98 -10.10 16.51
CA THR A 168 11.15 -9.39 15.99
C THR A 168 11.99 -10.32 15.15
N LEU A 169 12.11 -10.02 13.87
CA LEU A 169 12.98 -10.73 12.95
C LEU A 169 14.38 -10.12 12.99
N LYS A 170 15.38 -10.94 13.28
CA LYS A 170 16.78 -10.55 13.23
C LYS A 170 17.36 -10.81 11.85
N ILE A 171 18.08 -9.85 11.30
CA ILE A 171 18.73 -9.90 9.99
C ILE A 171 20.22 -9.67 10.19
N ASP A 172 20.97 -10.77 10.25
CA ASP A 172 22.42 -10.71 10.34
C ASP A 172 23.05 -10.41 8.97
N PRO A 173 24.23 -9.81 8.95
CA PRO A 173 24.95 -9.55 7.69
C PRO A 173 25.19 -10.84 6.91
N ALA A 174 24.89 -10.79 5.61
CA ALA A 174 25.11 -11.90 4.71
C ALA A 174 25.26 -11.43 3.25
N LYS A 175 25.98 -12.22 2.44
CA LYS A 175 26.04 -12.00 0.98
C LYS A 175 24.75 -12.53 0.33
N GLY A 176 24.15 -11.70 -0.53
CA GLY A 176 22.95 -12.05 -1.30
C GLY A 176 21.68 -12.20 -0.46
N PHE A 177 20.61 -12.57 -1.12
CA PHE A 177 19.32 -12.78 -0.48
C PHE A 177 19.27 -14.09 0.33
N LYS A 178 18.67 -14.01 1.49
CA LYS A 178 18.40 -15.16 2.38
C LYS A 178 17.00 -15.06 2.96
N THR A 179 16.33 -16.19 3.06
CA THR A 179 15.08 -16.29 3.81
C THR A 179 15.40 -16.48 5.29
N VAL A 180 14.96 -15.54 6.11
CA VAL A 180 15.08 -15.57 7.57
C VAL A 180 13.68 -15.51 8.19
N GLY A 181 13.53 -15.90 9.45
CA GLY A 181 12.22 -15.93 10.08
C GLY A 181 12.27 -15.83 11.59
N CYS A 182 11.16 -15.39 12.18
CA CYS A 182 10.95 -15.35 13.62
C CYS A 182 9.59 -15.94 14.01
N SER A 183 9.46 -16.34 15.27
CA SER A 183 8.17 -16.70 15.84
C SER A 183 7.31 -15.47 16.08
N LEU A 184 6.00 -15.62 15.92
CA LEU A 184 5.01 -14.61 16.23
C LEU A 184 4.17 -15.05 17.43
N LYS A 185 3.67 -14.06 18.19
CA LYS A 185 2.71 -14.21 19.27
C LYS A 185 1.58 -13.21 19.06
N ASP A 186 0.37 -13.62 19.42
CA ASP A 186 -0.82 -12.75 19.43
C ASP A 186 -1.22 -12.12 18.08
N ALA A 187 -0.64 -12.55 16.98
CA ALA A 187 -1.02 -12.17 15.62
C ALA A 187 -2.26 -12.97 15.19
N LYS A 188 -3.47 -12.54 15.55
CA LYS A 188 -4.76 -13.21 15.25
C LYS A 188 -5.85 -12.21 14.97
N GLY A 189 -6.88 -12.60 14.18
CA GLY A 189 -7.96 -11.71 13.76
C GLY A 189 -7.54 -10.78 12.62
N VAL A 190 -8.27 -9.68 12.43
CA VAL A 190 -8.00 -8.69 11.36
C VAL A 190 -7.42 -7.43 12.00
N HIS A 191 -6.24 -7.05 11.56
CA HIS A 191 -5.49 -5.90 12.06
C HIS A 191 -4.78 -5.16 10.93
N ASP A 192 -4.43 -3.92 11.15
CA ASP A 192 -3.43 -3.23 10.33
C ASP A 192 -2.04 -3.73 10.75
N LEU A 193 -1.24 -4.14 9.77
CA LEU A 193 0.09 -4.71 10.00
C LEU A 193 1.16 -3.66 9.73
N TYR A 194 2.04 -3.48 10.69
CA TYR A 194 3.21 -2.63 10.58
C TYR A 194 4.50 -3.44 10.67
N PHE A 195 5.38 -3.23 9.70
CA PHE A 195 6.77 -3.67 9.77
C PHE A 195 7.62 -2.46 10.09
N VAL A 196 8.15 -2.39 11.28
CA VAL A 196 8.99 -1.27 11.76
C VAL A 196 10.45 -1.70 11.73
N PHE A 197 11.29 -0.91 11.09
CA PHE A 197 12.69 -1.25 10.86
C PHE A 197 13.57 -0.70 11.96
N LYS A 198 14.49 -1.53 12.43
CA LYS A 198 15.39 -1.24 13.54
C LYS A 198 16.83 -1.59 13.18
N GLY A 199 17.76 -0.72 13.56
CA GLY A 199 19.18 -0.90 13.34
C GLY A 199 19.97 0.34 13.73
N GLU A 200 21.18 0.47 13.20
CA GLU A 200 21.98 1.66 13.44
C GLU A 200 21.51 2.83 12.56
N ALA A 201 21.21 3.97 13.20
CA ALA A 201 20.68 5.15 12.52
C ALA A 201 21.59 5.68 11.40
N GLY A 202 20.99 6.20 10.33
CA GLY A 202 21.68 6.81 9.19
C GLY A 202 22.32 5.83 8.22
N HIS A 203 21.87 4.57 8.24
CA HIS A 203 22.34 3.52 7.36
C HIS A 203 21.18 2.80 6.68
N ASP A 204 21.30 2.60 5.37
CA ASP A 204 20.45 1.70 4.59
C ASP A 204 20.59 0.28 5.14
N LEU A 205 19.66 -0.17 5.95
CA LEU A 205 19.79 -1.35 6.81
C LEU A 205 19.90 -2.66 6.01
N PHE A 206 19.01 -2.84 5.02
CA PHE A 206 18.95 -4.03 4.17
C PHE A 206 18.07 -3.77 2.95
N VAL A 207 18.03 -4.76 2.04
CA VAL A 207 17.11 -4.80 0.89
C VAL A 207 16.12 -5.93 1.13
N TRP A 208 14.84 -5.72 0.83
CA TRP A 208 13.75 -6.65 1.11
C TRP A 208 13.01 -7.02 -0.17
N ASP A 209 12.91 -8.34 -0.45
CA ASP A 209 12.29 -8.91 -1.65
C ASP A 209 10.83 -9.30 -1.38
N TRP A 210 10.59 -10.29 -0.52
CA TRP A 210 9.25 -10.77 -0.20
C TRP A 210 9.14 -11.24 1.24
N TRP A 211 7.88 -11.47 1.66
CA TRP A 211 7.57 -12.01 2.97
C TRP A 211 6.35 -12.92 2.93
N ARG A 212 6.12 -13.68 4.01
CA ARG A 212 4.90 -14.43 4.29
C ARG A 212 4.75 -14.74 5.76
N MET A 213 3.50 -15.01 6.15
CA MET A 213 3.17 -15.59 7.47
C MET A 213 2.88 -17.08 7.37
N LYS A 214 3.02 -17.80 8.51
CA LYS A 214 2.63 -19.22 8.66
C LYS A 214 1.87 -19.41 9.94
#